data_199be996a5ca2bafdaebd5d249eeb25a
#
_entry.id   199be996a5ca2bafdaebd5d249eeb25a
#
_cell.length_a   1.000
_cell.length_b   1.000
_cell.length_c   1.000
_cell.angle_alpha   90.00
_cell.angle_beta   90.00
_cell.angle_gamma   90.00
#
_symmetry.space_group_name_H-M   'P 1'
#
loop_
_entity.id
_entity.type
_entity.pdbx_description
1 polymer ?
#
loop_
_entity_poly.entity_id
_entity_poly.type
_entity_poly.pdbx_seq_one_letter_code
_entity_poly.pdbx_strand_id
1 'polypeptide(L)'
;MAEFPGTESDGQPHSARPPEQIQFTGKGSEYFGIWMVNLLLTILTLGIYSAWAKVRRLHYFYRNTQLAGSSFDFHGSPVKILIGRVIALIMVIAYNVSVRLHSLATIFALVALAVVMPWLLRNSFRFRLYNTSWRGTRFHFRGTLGGAYRVFLLNGFLTLITLYILMPFTHQRLKAYQHDNTWFGRTRCSFHSRSGQFYLIYLLLLAAVVAAGIVIAVSGVFGAFAAVSQAQQQGGHINPRALFRALLIVYGTLIVLAVSIGPAFHALVTNLIWNNTRIGEHRLECNIAPARLIWITLSNFVLVILTLGLFIPWAQVRLTRYQLESMRLLPASDLQEFVDAEPENTGAIGEEAATAFDFDIAL
;
A
#
# COMPACT_ATOMS: atom_id res chain seq x y z
N MET A 1 -45.67 27.12 -48.61
CA MET A 1 -44.29 26.63 -48.79
C MET A 1 -43.44 27.44 -47.81
N ALA A 2 -43.26 26.94 -46.64
CA ALA A 2 -42.47 27.59 -45.56
C ALA A 2 -41.39 26.60 -45.17
N GLU A 3 -40.15 26.93 -45.50
CA GLU A 3 -38.93 26.17 -45.12
C GLU A 3 -38.67 26.36 -43.63
N PHE A 4 -38.58 25.25 -42.92
CA PHE A 4 -38.02 25.21 -41.56
C PHE A 4 -36.48 25.14 -41.65
N PRO A 5 -35.76 26.02 -40.96
CA PRO A 5 -34.29 25.89 -40.88
C PRO A 5 -33.96 24.70 -39.97
N GLY A 6 -33.25 23.72 -40.51
CA GLY A 6 -32.70 22.60 -39.80
C GLY A 6 -31.67 23.08 -38.76
N THR A 7 -31.91 22.78 -37.51
CA THR A 7 -30.90 22.85 -36.45
C THR A 7 -29.93 21.71 -36.65
N GLU A 8 -28.85 21.91 -37.36
CA GLU A 8 -27.65 21.10 -37.27
C GLU A 8 -27.13 21.23 -35.84
N SER A 9 -27.39 20.21 -35.04
CA SER A 9 -26.69 20.03 -33.78
C SER A 9 -25.27 19.62 -34.11
N ASP A 10 -24.39 20.60 -34.10
CA ASP A 10 -22.96 20.44 -34.23
C ASP A 10 -22.47 19.51 -33.13
N GLY A 11 -22.35 18.21 -33.45
CA GLY A 11 -21.76 17.16 -32.63
C GLY A 11 -20.24 17.35 -32.59
N GLN A 12 -19.80 18.43 -31.95
CA GLN A 12 -18.37 18.56 -31.63
C GLN A 12 -17.97 17.38 -30.76
N PRO A 13 -16.96 16.58 -31.16
CA PRO A 13 -16.42 15.54 -30.31
C PRO A 13 -15.93 16.24 -29.05
N HIS A 14 -16.44 15.83 -27.87
CA HIS A 14 -15.93 16.29 -26.59
C HIS A 14 -14.40 16.25 -26.63
N SER A 15 -13.77 17.40 -26.80
CA SER A 15 -12.31 17.53 -26.83
C SER A 15 -11.80 16.93 -25.52
N ALA A 16 -11.16 15.77 -25.62
CA ALA A 16 -10.56 15.11 -24.47
C ALA A 16 -9.63 16.12 -23.78
N ARG A 17 -9.98 16.53 -22.56
CA ARG A 17 -9.14 17.44 -21.79
C ARG A 17 -7.77 16.82 -21.58
N PRO A 18 -6.70 17.62 -21.51
CA PRO A 18 -5.36 17.07 -21.30
C PRO A 18 -5.29 16.26 -19.98
N PRO A 19 -4.54 15.17 -19.96
CA PRO A 19 -4.31 14.39 -18.75
C PRO A 19 -3.71 15.27 -17.64
N GLU A 20 -4.27 15.21 -16.43
CA GLU A 20 -3.76 15.91 -15.27
C GLU A 20 -2.80 14.99 -14.50
N GLN A 21 -1.52 15.33 -14.49
CA GLN A 21 -0.50 14.56 -13.77
C GLN A 21 -0.50 14.93 -12.29
N ILE A 22 -0.39 13.93 -11.42
CA ILE A 22 -0.13 14.17 -10.00
C ILE A 22 1.31 14.64 -9.85
N GLN A 23 1.51 15.76 -9.14
CA GLN A 23 2.81 16.35 -8.87
C GLN A 23 3.15 16.25 -7.40
N PHE A 24 4.42 16.01 -7.09
CA PHE A 24 4.90 15.98 -5.71
C PHE A 24 6.01 17.00 -5.51
N THR A 25 5.73 18.05 -4.73
CA THR A 25 6.63 19.19 -4.50
C THR A 25 7.55 19.04 -3.27
N GLY A 26 7.30 18.03 -2.40
CA GLY A 26 8.05 17.83 -1.16
C GLY A 26 9.54 17.54 -1.39
N LYS A 27 10.39 18.05 -0.49
CA LYS A 27 11.84 17.88 -0.55
C LYS A 27 12.36 17.02 0.61
N GLY A 28 13.36 16.16 0.34
CA GLY A 28 13.95 15.28 1.36
C GLY A 28 14.57 16.04 2.53
N SER A 29 15.19 17.22 2.29
CA SER A 29 15.78 18.06 3.32
C SER A 29 14.73 18.67 4.27
N GLU A 30 13.60 19.13 3.74
CA GLU A 30 12.49 19.66 4.54
C GLU A 30 11.89 18.54 5.41
N TYR A 31 11.65 17.38 4.79
CA TYR A 31 11.09 16.24 5.49
C TYR A 31 12.07 15.67 6.55
N PHE A 32 13.38 15.74 6.32
CA PHE A 32 14.38 15.33 7.30
C PHE A 32 14.24 16.09 8.63
N GLY A 33 14.05 17.41 8.59
CA GLY A 33 13.81 18.19 9.80
C GLY A 33 12.56 17.74 10.57
N ILE A 34 11.46 17.51 9.86
CA ILE A 34 10.22 16.98 10.46
C ILE A 34 10.45 15.60 11.06
N TRP A 35 11.12 14.71 10.32
CA TRP A 35 11.40 13.34 10.72
C TRP A 35 12.32 13.27 11.95
N MET A 36 13.37 14.07 11.99
CA MET A 36 14.32 14.10 13.11
C MET A 36 13.63 14.54 14.41
N VAL A 37 12.86 15.62 14.37
CA VAL A 37 12.07 16.08 15.53
C VAL A 37 11.08 15.00 15.96
N ASN A 38 10.38 14.39 15.02
CA ASN A 38 9.43 13.31 15.30
C ASN A 38 10.12 12.08 15.92
N LEU A 39 11.31 11.71 15.46
CA LEU A 39 12.10 10.60 15.99
C LEU A 39 12.51 10.88 17.44
N LEU A 40 13.11 12.02 17.69
CA LEU A 40 13.57 12.42 19.03
C LEU A 40 12.41 12.47 20.03
N LEU A 41 11.31 13.13 19.68
CA LEU A 41 10.14 13.22 20.57
C LEU A 41 9.48 11.84 20.76
N THR A 42 9.49 10.97 19.77
CA THR A 42 8.96 9.62 19.94
C THR A 42 9.79 8.78 20.90
N ILE A 43 11.13 8.90 20.84
CA ILE A 43 12.05 8.23 21.77
C ILE A 43 11.86 8.81 23.18
N LEU A 44 11.86 10.12 23.34
CA LEU A 44 11.72 10.79 24.65
C LEU A 44 10.39 10.48 25.33
N THR A 45 9.32 10.29 24.57
CA THR A 45 7.99 9.99 25.10
C THR A 45 7.66 8.50 25.13
N LEU A 46 8.66 7.60 24.96
CA LEU A 46 8.49 6.13 24.92
C LEU A 46 7.41 5.69 23.92
N GLY A 47 7.31 6.38 22.77
CA GLY A 47 6.39 6.04 21.68
C GLY A 47 5.05 6.78 21.72
N ILE A 48 4.67 7.48 22.80
CA ILE A 48 3.40 8.21 22.87
C ILE A 48 3.30 9.26 21.77
N TYR A 49 4.37 10.02 21.52
CA TYR A 49 4.39 11.05 20.48
C TYR A 49 4.26 10.50 19.06
N SER A 50 4.42 9.21 18.85
CA SER A 50 4.32 8.58 17.51
C SER A 50 2.98 8.83 16.78
N ALA A 51 1.89 9.11 17.52
CA ALA A 51 0.60 9.49 16.94
C ALA A 51 0.66 10.89 16.29
N TRP A 52 1.29 11.86 16.97
CA TRP A 52 1.52 13.21 16.42
C TRP A 52 2.53 13.17 15.27
N ALA A 53 3.58 12.37 15.39
CA ALA A 53 4.55 12.15 14.33
C ALA A 53 3.88 11.62 13.05
N LYS A 54 2.91 10.67 13.18
CA LYS A 54 2.12 10.17 12.05
C LYS A 54 1.31 11.28 11.38
N VAL A 55 0.58 12.08 12.14
CA VAL A 55 -0.22 13.19 11.59
C VAL A 55 0.67 14.22 10.90
N ARG A 56 1.79 14.63 11.51
CA ARG A 56 2.76 15.56 10.89
C ARG A 56 3.32 15.01 9.58
N ARG A 57 3.65 13.71 9.53
CA ARG A 57 4.07 13.02 8.31
C ARG A 57 2.98 13.10 7.23
N LEU A 58 1.75 12.73 7.56
CA LEU A 58 0.63 12.75 6.61
C LEU A 58 0.36 14.17 6.11
N HIS A 59 0.32 15.19 6.97
CA HIS A 59 0.21 16.58 6.55
C HIS A 59 1.29 16.97 5.54
N TYR A 60 2.56 16.62 5.80
CA TYR A 60 3.64 16.94 4.89
C TYR A 60 3.43 16.31 3.51
N PHE A 61 3.16 14.99 3.45
CA PHE A 61 3.00 14.30 2.18
C PHE A 61 1.74 14.74 1.41
N TYR A 62 0.61 14.88 2.08
CA TYR A 62 -0.64 15.29 1.43
C TYR A 62 -0.56 16.71 0.90
N ARG A 63 -0.07 17.67 1.67
CA ARG A 63 0.05 19.06 1.24
C ARG A 63 1.05 19.28 0.11
N ASN A 64 2.05 18.41 0.01
CA ASN A 64 2.99 18.41 -1.11
C ASN A 64 2.53 17.55 -2.31
N THR A 65 1.36 16.91 -2.24
CA THR A 65 0.76 16.20 -3.36
C THR A 65 -0.27 17.10 -4.01
N GLN A 66 -0.10 17.38 -5.29
CA GLN A 66 -0.95 18.29 -6.06
C GLN A 66 -1.56 17.58 -7.26
N LEU A 67 -2.84 17.87 -7.53
CA LEU A 67 -3.57 17.45 -8.71
C LEU A 67 -4.32 18.66 -9.27
N ALA A 68 -4.18 18.94 -10.55
CA ALA A 68 -4.80 20.08 -11.21
C ALA A 68 -4.60 21.40 -10.42
N GLY A 69 -3.36 21.68 -9.98
CA GLY A 69 -2.97 22.89 -9.25
C GLY A 69 -3.46 22.98 -7.79
N SER A 70 -4.16 21.96 -7.27
CA SER A 70 -4.67 21.98 -5.89
C SER A 70 -4.05 20.86 -5.07
N SER A 71 -3.65 21.17 -3.83
CA SER A 71 -3.08 20.19 -2.90
C SER A 71 -4.15 19.37 -2.19
N PHE A 72 -3.77 18.16 -1.78
CA PHE A 72 -4.53 17.39 -0.81
C PHE A 72 -4.24 17.89 0.61
N ASP A 73 -5.15 17.59 1.54
CA ASP A 73 -4.89 17.80 2.98
C ASP A 73 -5.40 16.62 3.82
N PHE A 74 -4.88 16.53 5.05
CA PHE A 74 -5.23 15.50 6.01
C PHE A 74 -5.66 16.13 7.34
N HIS A 75 -6.85 15.78 7.84
CA HIS A 75 -7.48 16.40 9.02
C HIS A 75 -7.54 15.48 10.25
N GLY A 76 -6.82 14.36 10.25
CA GLY A 76 -6.89 13.38 11.33
C GLY A 76 -6.35 13.89 12.66
N SER A 77 -7.07 13.59 13.75
CA SER A 77 -6.66 13.94 15.11
C SER A 77 -5.61 12.97 15.64
N PRO A 78 -4.45 13.47 16.14
CA PRO A 78 -3.42 12.61 16.76
C PRO A 78 -3.95 11.84 17.97
N VAL A 79 -4.84 12.48 18.76
CA VAL A 79 -5.41 11.86 19.97
C VAL A 79 -6.25 10.64 19.60
N LYS A 80 -7.07 10.72 18.54
CA LYS A 80 -7.84 9.57 18.05
C LYS A 80 -6.94 8.42 17.62
N ILE A 81 -5.84 8.72 16.95
CA ILE A 81 -4.83 7.73 16.56
C ILE A 81 -4.17 7.09 17.80
N LEU A 82 -3.87 7.90 18.83
CA LEU A 82 -3.30 7.38 20.07
C LEU A 82 -4.26 6.44 20.80
N ILE A 83 -5.54 6.83 20.96
CA ILE A 83 -6.58 5.98 21.57
C ILE A 83 -6.65 4.65 20.84
N GLY A 84 -6.70 4.67 19.53
CA GLY A 84 -6.71 3.46 18.73
C GLY A 84 -5.50 2.56 18.99
N ARG A 85 -4.29 3.13 19.08
CA ARG A 85 -3.06 2.36 19.42
C ARG A 85 -3.09 1.76 20.82
N VAL A 86 -3.62 2.49 21.80
CA VAL A 86 -3.80 1.96 23.16
C VAL A 86 -4.76 0.78 23.16
N ILE A 87 -5.87 0.85 22.44
CA ILE A 87 -6.81 -0.27 22.29
C ILE A 87 -6.12 -1.48 21.66
N ALA A 88 -5.36 -1.28 20.58
CA ALA A 88 -4.60 -2.35 19.96
C ALA A 88 -3.58 -2.98 20.90
N LEU A 89 -2.85 -2.16 21.65
CA LEU A 89 -1.90 -2.64 22.66
C LEU A 89 -2.60 -3.49 23.73
N ILE A 90 -3.74 -3.04 24.24
CA ILE A 90 -4.55 -3.81 25.19
C ILE A 90 -4.96 -5.16 24.59
N MET A 91 -5.40 -5.20 23.32
CA MET A 91 -5.77 -6.43 22.63
C MET A 91 -4.58 -7.39 22.48
N VAL A 92 -3.40 -6.87 22.13
CA VAL A 92 -2.16 -7.66 22.05
C VAL A 92 -1.76 -8.21 23.41
N ILE A 93 -1.83 -7.40 24.47
CA ILE A 93 -1.57 -7.84 25.85
C ILE A 93 -2.58 -8.92 26.27
N ALA A 94 -3.86 -8.70 26.07
CA ALA A 94 -4.90 -9.68 26.40
C ALA A 94 -4.67 -11.02 25.67
N TYR A 95 -4.31 -10.99 24.39
CA TYR A 95 -3.94 -12.19 23.64
C TYR A 95 -2.70 -12.90 24.26
N ASN A 96 -1.63 -12.16 24.54
CA ASN A 96 -0.42 -12.74 25.15
C ASN A 96 -0.68 -13.35 26.53
N VAL A 97 -1.54 -12.71 27.34
CA VAL A 97 -1.97 -13.25 28.63
C VAL A 97 -2.77 -14.52 28.42
N SER A 98 -3.72 -14.55 27.47
CA SER A 98 -4.52 -15.75 27.18
C SER A 98 -3.67 -16.97 26.79
N VAL A 99 -2.59 -16.75 26.02
CA VAL A 99 -1.64 -17.82 25.64
C VAL A 99 -0.95 -18.45 26.87
N ARG A 100 -0.72 -17.66 27.93
CA ARG A 100 -0.07 -18.12 29.16
C ARG A 100 -1.04 -18.78 30.15
N LEU A 101 -2.32 -18.45 30.05
CA LEU A 101 -3.34 -18.97 30.98
C LEU A 101 -3.78 -20.39 30.62
N HIS A 102 -4.32 -20.59 29.42
CA HIS A 102 -4.84 -21.88 28.98
C HIS A 102 -5.11 -21.90 27.47
N SER A 103 -5.00 -23.07 26.84
CA SER A 103 -5.27 -23.23 25.39
C SER A 103 -6.68 -22.79 24.97
N LEU A 104 -7.70 -23.07 25.78
CA LEU A 104 -9.07 -22.59 25.51
C LEU A 104 -9.18 -21.06 25.53
N ALA A 105 -8.52 -20.40 26.49
CA ALA A 105 -8.50 -18.92 26.54
C ALA A 105 -7.85 -18.33 25.29
N THR A 106 -6.80 -18.95 24.77
CA THR A 106 -6.15 -18.56 23.51
C THR A 106 -7.10 -18.70 22.31
N ILE A 107 -7.85 -19.80 22.22
CA ILE A 107 -8.83 -20.01 21.16
C ILE A 107 -9.94 -18.92 21.22
N PHE A 108 -10.47 -18.64 22.41
CA PHE A 108 -11.47 -17.57 22.58
C PHE A 108 -10.90 -16.20 22.18
N ALA A 109 -9.67 -15.88 22.56
CA ALA A 109 -9.02 -14.63 22.17
C ALA A 109 -8.83 -14.51 20.66
N LEU A 110 -8.41 -15.60 19.98
CA LEU A 110 -8.27 -15.63 18.52
C LEU A 110 -9.61 -15.47 17.81
N VAL A 111 -10.68 -16.13 18.28
CA VAL A 111 -12.02 -16.00 17.72
C VAL A 111 -12.52 -14.56 17.92
N ALA A 112 -12.37 -13.99 19.11
CA ALA A 112 -12.76 -12.61 19.41
C ALA A 112 -12.00 -11.63 18.49
N LEU A 113 -10.70 -11.81 18.31
CA LEU A 113 -9.87 -11.00 17.40
C LEU A 113 -10.36 -11.13 15.96
N ALA A 114 -10.60 -12.35 15.47
CA ALA A 114 -11.10 -12.59 14.12
C ALA A 114 -12.47 -11.92 13.87
N VAL A 115 -13.36 -11.90 14.88
CA VAL A 115 -14.67 -11.24 14.78
C VAL A 115 -14.53 -9.72 14.82
N VAL A 116 -13.63 -9.16 15.62
CA VAL A 116 -13.48 -7.71 15.78
C VAL A 116 -12.71 -7.09 14.59
N MET A 117 -11.75 -7.81 13.98
CA MET A 117 -10.88 -7.29 12.91
C MET A 117 -11.61 -6.71 11.70
N PRO A 118 -12.66 -7.32 11.10
CA PRO A 118 -13.36 -6.73 9.96
C PRO A 118 -14.01 -5.39 10.30
N TRP A 119 -14.56 -5.24 11.52
CA TRP A 119 -15.11 -3.99 12.00
C TRP A 119 -14.04 -2.91 12.16
N LEU A 120 -12.88 -3.25 12.74
CA LEU A 120 -11.73 -2.34 12.87
C LEU A 120 -11.21 -1.88 11.51
N LEU A 121 -11.01 -2.80 10.57
CA LEU A 121 -10.49 -2.49 9.23
C LEU A 121 -11.46 -1.59 8.45
N ARG A 122 -12.77 -1.88 8.49
CA ARG A 122 -13.79 -1.01 7.88
C ARG A 122 -13.73 0.42 8.46
N ASN A 123 -13.65 0.55 9.78
CA ASN A 123 -13.60 1.85 10.43
C ASN A 123 -12.28 2.58 10.14
N SER A 124 -11.16 1.87 9.97
CA SER A 124 -9.88 2.44 9.53
C SER A 124 -9.99 3.09 8.15
N PHE A 125 -10.63 2.43 7.17
CA PHE A 125 -10.88 3.03 5.85
C PHE A 125 -11.77 4.26 5.96
N ARG A 126 -12.82 4.19 6.76
CA ARG A 126 -13.73 5.30 6.99
C ARG A 126 -13.01 6.50 7.60
N PHE A 127 -12.21 6.29 8.63
CA PHE A 127 -11.43 7.34 9.27
C PHE A 127 -10.42 7.97 8.31
N ARG A 128 -9.64 7.16 7.58
CA ARG A 128 -8.61 7.66 6.66
C ARG A 128 -9.24 8.51 5.55
N LEU A 129 -10.27 8.01 4.88
CA LEU A 129 -10.93 8.72 3.79
C LEU A 129 -11.63 9.99 4.28
N TYR A 130 -12.36 9.94 5.39
CA TYR A 130 -13.04 11.10 5.96
C TYR A 130 -12.06 12.23 6.33
N ASN A 131 -10.87 11.88 6.78
CA ASN A 131 -9.84 12.86 7.12
C ASN A 131 -8.98 13.29 5.92
N THR A 132 -9.22 12.79 4.73
CA THR A 132 -8.55 13.21 3.49
C THR A 132 -9.46 14.14 2.70
N SER A 133 -8.92 15.28 2.26
CA SER A 133 -9.64 16.22 1.40
C SER A 133 -8.80 16.66 0.20
N TRP A 134 -9.50 17.05 -0.86
CA TRP A 134 -8.95 17.72 -2.02
C TRP A 134 -9.88 18.87 -2.43
N ARG A 135 -9.34 20.06 -2.67
CA ARG A 135 -10.14 21.28 -2.95
C ARG A 135 -11.27 21.53 -1.92
N GLY A 136 -11.04 21.23 -0.63
CA GLY A 136 -12.04 21.38 0.43
C GLY A 136 -13.06 20.22 0.53
N THR A 137 -13.22 19.41 -0.50
CA THR A 137 -14.16 18.27 -0.51
C THR A 137 -13.49 17.03 0.10
N ARG A 138 -14.19 16.36 1.01
CA ARG A 138 -13.70 15.18 1.70
C ARG A 138 -14.04 13.90 0.95
N PHE A 139 -13.19 12.87 1.17
CA PHE A 139 -13.50 11.51 0.77
C PHE A 139 -14.34 10.82 1.84
N HIS A 140 -15.20 9.89 1.43
CA HIS A 140 -16.04 9.11 2.33
C HIS A 140 -15.96 7.63 2.01
N PHE A 141 -16.08 6.78 3.05
CA PHE A 141 -16.17 5.34 2.88
C PHE A 141 -17.55 4.85 3.34
N ARG A 142 -18.32 4.29 2.40
CA ARG A 142 -19.69 3.81 2.66
C ARG A 142 -19.81 2.28 2.62
N GLY A 143 -18.69 1.55 2.80
CA GLY A 143 -18.70 0.08 2.84
C GLY A 143 -19.53 -0.46 4.00
N THR A 144 -20.36 -1.49 3.74
CA THR A 144 -21.19 -2.12 4.75
C THR A 144 -20.37 -3.04 5.66
N LEU A 145 -20.82 -3.23 6.90
CA LEU A 145 -20.18 -4.14 7.84
C LEU A 145 -20.23 -5.60 7.34
N GLY A 146 -21.36 -6.04 6.77
CA GLY A 146 -21.47 -7.38 6.16
C GLY A 146 -20.49 -7.60 4.99
N GLY A 147 -20.24 -6.53 4.19
CA GLY A 147 -19.20 -6.55 3.14
C GLY A 147 -17.80 -6.74 3.72
N ALA A 148 -17.48 -6.07 4.84
CA ALA A 148 -16.21 -6.25 5.55
C ALA A 148 -16.04 -7.69 6.04
N TYR A 149 -17.05 -8.26 6.72
CA TYR A 149 -16.99 -9.66 7.16
C TYR A 149 -16.81 -10.64 6.02
N ARG A 150 -17.51 -10.42 4.90
CA ARG A 150 -17.35 -11.28 3.72
C ARG A 150 -15.93 -11.23 3.18
N VAL A 151 -15.35 -10.04 3.05
CA VAL A 151 -14.02 -9.87 2.46
C VAL A 151 -12.90 -10.30 3.41
N PHE A 152 -12.94 -9.86 4.66
CA PHE A 152 -11.84 -10.10 5.59
C PHE A 152 -11.93 -11.45 6.30
N LEU A 153 -13.13 -11.86 6.72
CA LEU A 153 -13.30 -13.11 7.46
C LEU A 153 -13.55 -14.29 6.52
N LEU A 154 -14.62 -14.24 5.71
CA LEU A 154 -15.00 -15.37 4.87
C LEU A 154 -13.94 -15.65 3.78
N ASN A 155 -13.59 -14.65 2.97
CA ASN A 155 -12.58 -14.86 1.93
C ASN A 155 -11.19 -15.14 2.52
N GLY A 156 -10.85 -14.53 3.67
CA GLY A 156 -9.62 -14.84 4.40
C GLY A 156 -9.56 -16.29 4.85
N PHE A 157 -10.65 -16.79 5.43
CA PHE A 157 -10.77 -18.19 5.85
C PHE A 157 -10.69 -19.16 4.66
N LEU A 158 -11.38 -18.87 3.56
CA LEU A 158 -11.28 -19.65 2.33
C LEU A 158 -9.86 -19.65 1.75
N THR A 159 -9.14 -18.53 1.85
CA THR A 159 -7.75 -18.43 1.43
C THR A 159 -6.84 -19.35 2.26
N LEU A 160 -7.06 -19.45 3.56
CA LEU A 160 -6.31 -20.37 4.43
C LEU A 160 -6.61 -21.84 4.10
N ILE A 161 -7.88 -22.23 3.94
CA ILE A 161 -8.28 -23.61 3.60
C ILE A 161 -7.70 -24.04 2.23
N THR A 162 -7.63 -23.11 1.28
CA THR A 162 -7.09 -23.40 -0.06
C THR A 162 -5.57 -23.24 -0.12
N LEU A 163 -4.87 -23.22 1.01
CA LEU A 163 -3.42 -23.04 1.06
C LEU A 163 -2.93 -21.85 0.23
N TYR A 164 -3.60 -20.71 0.38
CA TYR A 164 -3.33 -19.45 -0.33
C TYR A 164 -3.59 -19.44 -1.84
N ILE A 165 -4.14 -20.50 -2.44
CA ILE A 165 -4.51 -20.50 -3.87
C ILE A 165 -5.54 -19.41 -4.19
N LEU A 166 -6.47 -19.12 -3.28
CA LEU A 166 -7.47 -18.05 -3.43
C LEU A 166 -6.95 -16.65 -3.06
N MET A 167 -5.67 -16.48 -2.71
CA MET A 167 -5.11 -15.17 -2.33
C MET A 167 -5.32 -14.09 -3.40
N PRO A 168 -5.10 -14.32 -4.72
CA PRO A 168 -5.36 -13.33 -5.76
C PRO A 168 -6.83 -12.92 -5.85
N PHE A 169 -7.75 -13.87 -5.68
CA PHE A 169 -9.19 -13.60 -5.64
C PHE A 169 -9.57 -12.74 -4.43
N THR A 170 -9.08 -13.11 -3.25
CA THR A 170 -9.32 -12.35 -2.01
C THR A 170 -8.76 -10.95 -2.12
N HIS A 171 -7.57 -10.79 -2.71
CA HIS A 171 -6.98 -9.47 -2.95
C HIS A 171 -7.83 -8.61 -3.89
N GLN A 172 -8.31 -9.18 -5.00
CA GLN A 172 -9.23 -8.47 -5.91
C GLN A 172 -10.51 -8.04 -5.18
N ARG A 173 -11.14 -8.93 -4.38
CA ARG A 173 -12.36 -8.63 -3.62
C ARG A 173 -12.13 -7.55 -2.55
N LEU A 174 -10.96 -7.55 -1.92
CA LEU A 174 -10.57 -6.50 -0.99
C LEU A 174 -10.49 -5.14 -1.68
N LYS A 175 -9.81 -5.08 -2.84
CA LYS A 175 -9.67 -3.83 -3.61
C LYS A 175 -11.00 -3.36 -4.18
N ALA A 176 -11.84 -4.27 -4.67
CA ALA A 176 -13.21 -3.96 -5.06
C ALA A 176 -14.01 -3.37 -3.90
N TYR A 177 -13.95 -4.01 -2.71
CA TYR A 177 -14.63 -3.48 -1.53
C TYR A 177 -14.13 -2.10 -1.13
N GLN A 178 -12.82 -1.84 -1.23
CA GLN A 178 -12.23 -0.53 -0.92
C GLN A 178 -12.69 0.54 -1.91
N HIS A 179 -12.49 0.32 -3.21
CA HIS A 179 -12.71 1.34 -4.24
C HIS A 179 -14.20 1.55 -4.55
N ASP A 180 -15.02 0.49 -4.65
CA ASP A 180 -16.46 0.61 -4.95
C ASP A 180 -17.25 1.29 -3.83
N ASN A 181 -16.71 1.33 -2.62
CA ASN A 181 -17.33 2.01 -1.48
C ASN A 181 -16.64 3.33 -1.11
N THR A 182 -15.66 3.77 -1.90
CA THR A 182 -15.05 5.09 -1.77
C THR A 182 -15.88 6.12 -2.54
N TRP A 183 -16.08 7.27 -1.92
CA TRP A 183 -16.82 8.41 -2.48
C TRP A 183 -15.97 9.67 -2.33
N PHE A 184 -15.98 10.50 -3.34
CA PHE A 184 -15.43 11.85 -3.29
C PHE A 184 -16.60 12.83 -3.40
N GLY A 185 -16.93 13.51 -2.31
CA GLY A 185 -18.16 14.27 -2.19
C GLY A 185 -19.39 13.38 -2.49
N ARG A 186 -20.11 13.70 -3.57
CA ARG A 186 -21.27 12.92 -4.07
C ARG A 186 -20.91 11.86 -5.12
N THR A 187 -19.69 11.89 -5.63
CA THR A 187 -19.27 11.01 -6.73
C THR A 187 -18.71 9.70 -6.20
N ARG A 188 -19.26 8.59 -6.68
CA ARG A 188 -18.82 7.25 -6.32
C ARG A 188 -17.61 6.84 -7.15
N CYS A 189 -16.62 6.21 -6.50
CA CYS A 189 -15.57 5.47 -7.19
C CYS A 189 -16.08 4.09 -7.61
N SER A 190 -15.54 3.56 -8.68
CA SER A 190 -15.87 2.21 -9.18
C SER A 190 -14.62 1.46 -9.60
N PHE A 191 -14.62 0.14 -9.39
CA PHE A 191 -13.48 -0.73 -9.65
C PHE A 191 -13.85 -1.85 -10.62
N HIS A 192 -13.19 -1.91 -11.78
CA HIS A 192 -13.57 -2.76 -12.90
C HIS A 192 -12.55 -3.86 -13.21
N SER A 193 -11.77 -4.30 -12.22
CA SER A 193 -10.78 -5.36 -12.42
C SER A 193 -11.38 -6.75 -12.32
N ARG A 194 -10.89 -7.68 -13.16
CA ARG A 194 -11.22 -9.11 -13.12
C ARG A 194 -10.25 -9.86 -12.23
N SER A 195 -10.72 -10.88 -11.50
CA SER A 195 -9.87 -11.72 -10.64
C SER A 195 -8.71 -12.36 -11.41
N GLY A 196 -8.92 -12.74 -12.68
CA GLY A 196 -7.87 -13.33 -13.53
C GLY A 196 -6.64 -12.44 -13.71
N GLN A 197 -6.80 -11.10 -13.70
CA GLN A 197 -5.68 -10.17 -13.80
C GLN A 197 -4.79 -10.23 -12.55
N PHE A 198 -5.40 -10.41 -11.36
CA PHE A 198 -4.64 -10.64 -10.13
C PHE A 198 -3.92 -11.99 -10.16
N TYR A 199 -4.60 -13.07 -10.61
CA TYR A 199 -3.95 -14.38 -10.76
C TYR A 199 -2.72 -14.29 -11.66
N LEU A 200 -2.80 -13.57 -12.77
CA LEU A 200 -1.66 -13.40 -13.69
C LEU A 200 -0.46 -12.76 -12.97
N ILE A 201 -0.66 -11.70 -12.16
CA ILE A 201 0.43 -11.06 -11.42
C ILE A 201 1.04 -12.03 -10.40
N TYR A 202 0.21 -12.76 -9.65
CA TYR A 202 0.69 -13.74 -8.67
C TYR A 202 1.43 -14.90 -9.34
N LEU A 203 0.97 -15.38 -10.50
CA LEU A 203 1.66 -16.42 -11.27
C LEU A 203 2.99 -15.95 -11.84
N LEU A 204 3.06 -14.73 -12.37
CA LEU A 204 4.33 -14.12 -12.82
C LEU A 204 5.34 -14.02 -11.67
N LEU A 205 4.86 -13.65 -10.49
CA LEU A 205 5.71 -13.58 -9.30
C LEU A 205 6.17 -14.96 -8.84
N LEU A 206 5.27 -15.93 -8.82
CA LEU A 206 5.60 -17.32 -8.49
C LEU A 206 6.61 -17.88 -9.49
N ALA A 207 6.43 -17.63 -10.78
CA ALA A 207 7.39 -18.04 -11.81
C ALA A 207 8.77 -17.42 -11.59
N ALA A 208 8.84 -16.13 -11.22
CA ALA A 208 10.10 -15.46 -10.90
C ALA A 208 10.78 -16.08 -9.66
N VAL A 209 10.01 -16.39 -8.61
CA VAL A 209 10.52 -17.06 -7.39
C VAL A 209 11.04 -18.47 -7.71
N VAL A 210 10.29 -19.24 -8.50
CA VAL A 210 10.69 -20.59 -8.92
C VAL A 210 11.96 -20.53 -9.79
N ALA A 211 12.00 -19.63 -10.76
CA ALA A 211 13.20 -19.46 -11.61
C ALA A 211 14.43 -19.09 -10.77
N ALA A 212 14.29 -18.19 -9.81
CA ALA A 212 15.38 -17.84 -8.91
C ALA A 212 15.78 -19.02 -7.99
N GLY A 213 14.80 -19.79 -7.50
CA GLY A 213 15.06 -21.02 -6.73
C GLY A 213 15.85 -22.05 -7.53
N ILE A 214 15.53 -22.22 -8.81
CA ILE A 214 16.27 -23.09 -9.73
C ILE A 214 17.71 -22.59 -9.91
N VAL A 215 17.90 -21.29 -10.14
CA VAL A 215 19.25 -20.70 -10.27
C VAL A 215 20.08 -20.94 -8.99
N ILE A 216 19.49 -20.74 -7.82
CA ILE A 216 20.16 -20.98 -6.53
C ILE A 216 20.49 -22.46 -6.35
N ALA A 217 19.56 -23.36 -6.65
CA ALA A 217 19.78 -24.81 -6.52
C ALA A 217 20.90 -25.28 -7.47
N VAL A 218 20.84 -24.85 -8.74
CA VAL A 218 21.86 -25.21 -9.72
C VAL A 218 23.23 -24.64 -9.33
N SER A 219 23.34 -23.36 -8.98
CA SER A 219 24.59 -22.74 -8.55
C SER A 219 25.13 -23.34 -7.25
N GLY A 220 24.25 -23.70 -6.31
CA GLY A 220 24.63 -24.38 -5.07
C GLY A 220 25.17 -25.80 -5.31
N VAL A 221 24.53 -26.58 -6.17
CA VAL A 221 25.01 -27.92 -6.57
C VAL A 221 26.35 -27.85 -7.28
N PHE A 222 26.49 -26.95 -8.26
CA PHE A 222 27.77 -26.74 -8.96
C PHE A 222 28.86 -26.25 -8.00
N GLY A 223 28.55 -25.35 -7.09
CA GLY A 223 29.47 -24.82 -6.08
C GLY A 223 29.94 -25.93 -5.11
N ALA A 224 29.01 -26.76 -4.65
CA ALA A 224 29.33 -27.90 -3.80
C ALA A 224 30.20 -28.94 -4.53
N PHE A 225 29.86 -29.26 -5.78
CA PHE A 225 30.65 -30.18 -6.61
C PHE A 225 32.07 -29.65 -6.83
N ALA A 226 32.22 -28.37 -7.17
CA ALA A 226 33.52 -27.73 -7.34
C ALA A 226 34.35 -27.73 -6.03
N ALA A 227 33.70 -27.49 -4.88
CA ALA A 227 34.37 -27.52 -3.59
C ALA A 227 34.86 -28.93 -3.20
N VAL A 228 34.06 -29.97 -3.48
CA VAL A 228 34.43 -31.37 -3.24
C VAL A 228 35.57 -31.83 -4.16
N SER A 229 35.51 -31.49 -5.44
CA SER A 229 36.56 -31.84 -6.39
C SER A 229 37.91 -31.17 -6.06
N GLN A 230 37.87 -29.89 -5.64
CA GLN A 230 39.07 -29.20 -5.14
C GLN A 230 39.61 -29.79 -3.85
N ALA A 231 38.73 -30.16 -2.92
CA ALA A 231 39.14 -30.82 -1.67
C ALA A 231 39.84 -32.15 -1.94
N GLN A 232 39.33 -32.96 -2.88
CA GLN A 232 40.01 -34.22 -3.28
C GLN A 232 41.41 -34.01 -3.86
N GLN A 233 41.60 -32.95 -4.63
CA GLN A 233 42.90 -32.58 -5.20
C GLN A 233 43.88 -31.99 -4.18
N GLN A 234 43.38 -31.46 -3.06
CA GLN A 234 44.17 -30.81 -2.00
C GLN A 234 44.29 -31.67 -0.72
N GLY A 235 44.20 -32.99 -0.84
CA GLY A 235 44.34 -33.87 0.30
C GLY A 235 43.21 -33.88 1.32
N GLY A 236 41.99 -33.57 0.89
CA GLY A 236 40.76 -33.61 1.72
C GLY A 236 40.41 -32.30 2.43
N HIS A 237 41.17 -31.24 2.22
CA HIS A 237 40.87 -29.94 2.84
C HIS A 237 39.92 -29.08 1.99
N ILE A 238 38.77 -28.71 2.59
CA ILE A 238 37.84 -27.76 1.96
C ILE A 238 38.47 -26.38 1.99
N ASN A 239 38.60 -25.75 0.82
CA ASN A 239 39.09 -24.38 0.72
C ASN A 239 38.09 -23.38 1.30
N PRO A 240 38.38 -22.70 2.43
CA PRO A 240 37.41 -21.76 3.06
C PRO A 240 36.99 -20.62 2.13
N ARG A 241 37.85 -20.22 1.19
CA ARG A 241 37.54 -19.16 0.22
C ARG A 241 36.51 -19.64 -0.81
N ALA A 242 36.54 -20.88 -1.24
CA ALA A 242 35.57 -21.45 -2.17
C ALA A 242 34.19 -21.57 -1.50
N LEU A 243 34.14 -22.04 -0.26
CA LEU A 243 32.91 -22.07 0.54
C LEU A 243 32.33 -20.67 0.75
N PHE A 244 33.17 -19.72 1.15
CA PHE A 244 32.73 -18.31 1.32
C PHE A 244 32.14 -17.72 0.06
N ARG A 245 32.77 -17.94 -1.12
CA ARG A 245 32.24 -17.48 -2.43
C ARG A 245 30.88 -18.11 -2.74
N ALA A 246 30.71 -19.41 -2.52
CA ALA A 246 29.45 -20.10 -2.75
C ALA A 246 28.32 -19.54 -1.86
N LEU A 247 28.60 -19.34 -0.58
CA LEU A 247 27.67 -18.72 0.36
C LEU A 247 27.31 -17.29 -0.06
N LEU A 248 28.30 -16.50 -0.47
CA LEU A 248 28.09 -15.11 -0.90
C LEU A 248 27.19 -15.04 -2.15
N ILE A 249 27.36 -15.97 -3.10
CA ILE A 249 26.49 -16.06 -4.30
C ILE A 249 25.05 -16.42 -3.87
N VAL A 250 24.87 -17.45 -3.04
CA VAL A 250 23.55 -17.88 -2.60
C VAL A 250 22.84 -16.77 -1.80
N TYR A 251 23.49 -16.26 -0.75
CA TYR A 251 22.88 -15.19 0.07
C TYR A 251 22.71 -13.89 -0.68
N GLY A 252 23.67 -13.51 -1.54
CA GLY A 252 23.54 -12.34 -2.40
C GLY A 252 22.34 -12.44 -3.35
N THR A 253 22.15 -13.60 -3.98
CA THR A 253 20.99 -13.83 -4.85
C THR A 253 19.67 -13.80 -4.05
N LEU A 254 19.63 -14.40 -2.86
CA LEU A 254 18.47 -14.36 -1.98
C LEU A 254 18.10 -12.92 -1.58
N ILE A 255 19.09 -12.11 -1.21
CA ILE A 255 18.88 -10.71 -0.84
C ILE A 255 18.35 -9.91 -2.03
N VAL A 256 18.99 -10.03 -3.20
CA VAL A 256 18.54 -9.33 -4.43
C VAL A 256 17.11 -9.73 -4.77
N LEU A 257 16.78 -11.01 -4.70
CA LEU A 257 15.44 -11.52 -4.94
C LEU A 257 14.42 -10.94 -3.95
N ALA A 258 14.72 -11.03 -2.64
CA ALA A 258 13.85 -10.53 -1.58
C ALA A 258 13.56 -9.02 -1.73
N VAL A 259 14.60 -8.23 -2.07
CA VAL A 259 14.47 -6.78 -2.26
C VAL A 259 13.76 -6.43 -3.58
N SER A 260 13.79 -7.33 -4.59
CA SER A 260 13.19 -7.06 -5.91
C SER A 260 11.73 -7.48 -6.03
N ILE A 261 11.33 -8.59 -5.39
CA ILE A 261 9.97 -9.14 -5.50
C ILE A 261 8.91 -8.19 -4.96
N GLY A 262 9.13 -7.63 -3.77
CA GLY A 262 8.18 -6.71 -3.16
C GLY A 262 7.85 -5.50 -4.02
N PRO A 263 8.85 -4.72 -4.46
CA PRO A 263 8.64 -3.58 -5.36
C PRO A 263 8.03 -3.96 -6.71
N ALA A 264 8.45 -5.08 -7.31
CA ALA A 264 7.85 -5.56 -8.56
C ALA A 264 6.36 -5.85 -8.40
N PHE A 265 6.00 -6.60 -7.36
CA PHE A 265 4.62 -6.88 -7.02
C PHE A 265 3.82 -5.60 -6.77
N HIS A 266 4.36 -4.68 -5.97
CA HIS A 266 3.73 -3.41 -5.68
C HIS A 266 3.47 -2.60 -6.95
N ALA A 267 4.45 -2.49 -7.87
CA ALA A 267 4.28 -1.78 -9.12
C ALA A 267 3.16 -2.38 -9.98
N LEU A 268 3.18 -3.71 -10.18
CA LEU A 268 2.20 -4.41 -11.01
C LEU A 268 0.79 -4.31 -10.43
N VAL A 269 0.66 -4.53 -9.12
CA VAL A 269 -0.65 -4.45 -8.43
C VAL A 269 -1.17 -3.02 -8.40
N THR A 270 -0.32 -2.02 -8.13
CA THR A 270 -0.71 -0.61 -8.11
C THR A 270 -1.18 -0.15 -9.49
N ASN A 271 -0.44 -0.49 -10.55
CA ASN A 271 -0.85 -0.22 -11.93
C ASN A 271 -2.21 -0.88 -12.24
N LEU A 272 -2.38 -2.16 -11.87
CA LEU A 272 -3.64 -2.87 -12.08
C LEU A 272 -4.80 -2.20 -11.36
N ILE A 273 -4.61 -1.80 -10.10
CA ILE A 273 -5.65 -1.18 -9.29
C ILE A 273 -6.07 0.16 -9.88
N TRP A 274 -5.13 1.07 -10.09
CA TRP A 274 -5.46 2.44 -10.50
C TRP A 274 -5.95 2.51 -11.94
N ASN A 275 -5.42 1.70 -12.87
CA ASN A 275 -5.91 1.61 -14.24
C ASN A 275 -7.33 1.04 -14.37
N ASN A 276 -7.82 0.34 -13.34
CA ASN A 276 -9.17 -0.19 -13.28
C ASN A 276 -10.07 0.59 -12.30
N THR A 277 -9.60 1.70 -11.75
CA THR A 277 -10.37 2.58 -10.85
C THR A 277 -10.88 3.80 -11.61
N ARG A 278 -12.14 4.16 -11.39
CA ARG A 278 -12.77 5.38 -11.92
C ARG A 278 -13.38 6.18 -10.79
N ILE A 279 -13.40 7.49 -10.93
CA ILE A 279 -14.09 8.43 -10.04
C ILE A 279 -15.22 9.08 -10.86
N GLY A 280 -16.45 8.57 -10.72
CA GLY A 280 -17.51 8.89 -11.65
C GLY A 280 -17.14 8.49 -13.08
N GLU A 281 -17.08 9.46 -13.99
CA GLU A 281 -16.69 9.28 -15.40
C GLU A 281 -15.18 9.41 -15.62
N HIS A 282 -14.44 10.00 -14.64
CA HIS A 282 -12.99 10.21 -14.76
C HIS A 282 -12.23 8.89 -14.57
N ARG A 283 -11.18 8.72 -15.39
CA ARG A 283 -10.30 7.54 -15.33
C ARG A 283 -8.98 7.91 -14.68
N LEU A 284 -8.42 6.96 -13.96
CA LEU A 284 -7.07 7.04 -13.45
C LEU A 284 -6.16 6.16 -14.30
N GLU A 285 -4.97 6.65 -14.57
CA GLU A 285 -3.89 5.87 -15.19
C GLU A 285 -2.68 5.86 -14.29
N CYS A 286 -2.04 4.70 -14.18
CA CYS A 286 -0.83 4.49 -13.41
C CYS A 286 0.16 3.67 -14.23
N ASN A 287 1.38 4.17 -14.34
CA ASN A 287 2.44 3.52 -15.12
C ASN A 287 3.76 3.49 -14.33
N ILE A 288 3.76 2.75 -13.22
CA ILE A 288 4.96 2.49 -12.43
C ILE A 288 5.77 1.40 -13.14
N ALA A 289 6.98 1.72 -13.60
CA ALA A 289 7.89 0.74 -14.18
C ALA A 289 8.51 -0.12 -13.06
N PRO A 290 8.28 -1.48 -13.05
CA PRO A 290 8.80 -2.35 -11.99
C PRO A 290 10.32 -2.25 -11.83
N ALA A 291 11.08 -2.25 -12.93
CA ALA A 291 12.54 -2.15 -12.89
C ALA A 291 13.03 -0.84 -12.22
N ARG A 292 12.37 0.29 -12.50
CA ARG A 292 12.73 1.57 -11.89
C ARG A 292 12.37 1.60 -10.40
N LEU A 293 11.24 1.00 -10.01
CA LEU A 293 10.85 0.90 -8.61
C LEU A 293 11.82 0.01 -7.82
N ILE A 294 12.23 -1.14 -8.39
CA ILE A 294 13.26 -2.02 -7.82
C ILE A 294 14.56 -1.22 -7.61
N TRP A 295 15.02 -0.50 -8.64
CA TRP A 295 16.24 0.31 -8.54
C TRP A 295 16.17 1.38 -7.46
N ILE A 296 15.03 2.10 -7.36
CA ILE A 296 14.80 3.09 -6.31
C ILE A 296 14.84 2.42 -4.93
N THR A 297 14.17 1.29 -4.77
CA THR A 297 14.12 0.57 -3.49
C THR A 297 15.49 0.03 -3.10
N LEU A 298 16.21 -0.60 -4.04
CA LEU A 298 17.54 -1.15 -3.79
C LEU A 298 18.55 -0.06 -3.44
N SER A 299 18.61 1.02 -4.24
CA SER A 299 19.51 2.14 -3.96
C SER A 299 19.16 2.85 -2.63
N ASN A 300 17.88 2.99 -2.30
CA ASN A 300 17.44 3.52 -1.01
C ASN A 300 17.87 2.59 0.14
N PHE A 301 17.71 1.29 -0.01
CA PHE A 301 18.12 0.30 1.00
C PHE A 301 19.63 0.39 1.31
N VAL A 302 20.45 0.43 0.27
CA VAL A 302 21.91 0.59 0.42
C VAL A 302 22.26 1.89 1.13
N LEU A 303 21.67 3.02 0.69
CA LEU A 303 21.93 4.33 1.30
C LEU A 303 21.44 4.42 2.75
N VAL A 304 20.32 3.79 3.08
CA VAL A 304 19.81 3.73 4.46
C VAL A 304 20.77 2.95 5.37
N ILE A 305 21.33 1.83 4.89
CA ILE A 305 22.34 1.06 5.66
C ILE A 305 23.61 1.87 5.84
N LEU A 306 24.15 2.44 4.76
CA LEU A 306 25.40 3.24 4.81
C LEU A 306 25.31 4.46 5.71
N THR A 307 24.12 5.06 5.83
CA THR A 307 23.87 6.23 6.68
C THR A 307 23.28 5.89 8.04
N LEU A 308 23.27 4.60 8.44
CA LEU A 308 22.70 4.14 9.71
C LEU A 308 21.26 4.62 9.94
N GLY A 309 20.47 4.68 8.87
CA GLY A 309 19.06 5.09 8.90
C GLY A 309 18.81 6.58 8.64
N LEU A 310 19.82 7.44 8.63
CA LEU A 310 19.62 8.88 8.42
C LEU A 310 19.06 9.22 7.02
N PHE A 311 19.26 8.35 6.03
CA PHE A 311 18.72 8.55 4.67
C PHE A 311 17.22 8.23 4.54
N ILE A 312 16.55 7.67 5.56
CA ILE A 312 15.12 7.29 5.52
C ILE A 312 14.22 8.41 4.96
N PRO A 313 14.34 9.69 5.38
CA PRO A 313 13.49 10.76 4.84
C PRO A 313 13.62 10.97 3.34
N TRP A 314 14.84 10.99 2.82
CA TRP A 314 15.08 11.11 1.36
C TRP A 314 14.55 9.89 0.60
N ALA A 315 14.74 8.69 1.16
CA ALA A 315 14.22 7.44 0.59
C ALA A 315 12.70 7.49 0.46
N GLN A 316 11.99 7.95 1.50
CA GLN A 316 10.52 8.09 1.48
C GLN A 316 10.06 9.13 0.47
N VAL A 317 10.67 10.32 0.45
CA VAL A 317 10.35 11.37 -0.53
C VAL A 317 10.60 10.90 -1.97
N ARG A 318 11.74 10.25 -2.23
CA ARG A 318 12.09 9.74 -3.56
C ARG A 318 11.11 8.66 -4.04
N LEU A 319 10.73 7.74 -3.16
CA LEU A 319 9.78 6.69 -3.46
C LEU A 319 8.38 7.27 -3.74
N THR A 320 7.88 8.10 -2.83
CA THR A 320 6.55 8.74 -2.95
C THR A 320 6.46 9.59 -4.20
N ARG A 321 7.48 10.41 -4.49
CA ARG A 321 7.53 11.21 -5.71
C ARG A 321 7.38 10.34 -6.95
N TYR A 322 8.19 9.30 -7.06
CA TYR A 322 8.14 8.43 -8.23
C TYR A 322 6.76 7.76 -8.41
N GLN A 323 6.16 7.28 -7.31
CA GLN A 323 4.85 6.64 -7.36
C GLN A 323 3.75 7.61 -7.76
N LEU A 324 3.69 8.80 -7.16
CA LEU A 324 2.67 9.80 -7.44
C LEU A 324 2.80 10.39 -8.85
N GLU A 325 4.03 10.73 -9.27
CA GLU A 325 4.27 11.27 -10.61
C GLU A 325 4.09 10.24 -11.73
N SER A 326 4.01 8.95 -11.39
CA SER A 326 3.63 7.87 -12.32
C SER A 326 2.11 7.76 -12.50
N MET A 327 1.32 8.57 -11.79
CA MET A 327 -0.15 8.56 -11.83
C MET A 327 -0.68 9.83 -12.50
N ARG A 328 -1.76 9.67 -13.27
CA ARG A 328 -2.48 10.78 -13.90
C ARG A 328 -3.98 10.54 -13.90
N LEU A 329 -4.71 11.65 -13.85
CA LEU A 329 -6.15 11.67 -13.99
C LEU A 329 -6.50 12.04 -15.43
N LEU A 330 -7.41 11.29 -16.06
CA LEU A 330 -8.02 11.57 -17.35
C LEU A 330 -9.39 12.15 -17.09
N PRO A 331 -9.55 13.48 -17.13
CA PRO A 331 -10.83 14.11 -16.86
C PRO A 331 -11.80 13.89 -18.04
N ALA A 332 -13.03 13.46 -17.73
CA ALA A 332 -14.11 13.37 -18.69
C ALA A 332 -15.00 14.64 -18.70
N SER A 333 -15.10 15.35 -17.56
CA SER A 333 -15.85 16.60 -17.37
C SER A 333 -15.04 17.61 -16.58
N ASP A 334 -15.64 18.75 -16.21
CA ASP A 334 -14.95 19.77 -15.40
C ASP A 334 -14.70 19.28 -13.99
N LEU A 335 -13.45 19.42 -13.54
CA LEU A 335 -13.04 19.07 -12.17
C LEU A 335 -13.63 20.03 -11.12
N GLN A 336 -14.22 21.17 -11.54
CA GLN A 336 -14.89 22.09 -10.62
C GLN A 336 -16.29 21.61 -10.20
N GLU A 337 -16.98 20.84 -11.04
CA GLU A 337 -18.28 20.24 -10.71
C GLU A 337 -18.23 19.27 -9.51
N PHE A 338 -17.04 18.77 -9.16
CA PHE A 338 -16.85 17.90 -8.00
C PHE A 338 -16.88 18.63 -6.65
N VAL A 339 -16.70 19.96 -6.65
CA VAL A 339 -16.44 20.75 -5.42
C VAL A 339 -17.71 21.15 -4.70
N ASP A 340 -18.85 21.20 -5.38
CA ASP A 340 -20.11 21.81 -4.88
C ASP A 340 -20.97 20.90 -3.99
N ALA A 341 -20.43 19.79 -3.47
CA ALA A 341 -21.18 18.89 -2.62
C ALA A 341 -20.94 19.17 -1.12
N GLU A 342 -21.98 19.65 -0.42
CA GLU A 342 -21.99 19.89 1.02
C GLU A 342 -21.51 18.70 1.88
N PRO A 343 -20.78 18.97 3.00
CA PRO A 343 -20.30 17.91 3.90
C PRO A 343 -21.44 17.34 4.73
N GLU A 344 -21.67 16.04 4.61
CA GLU A 344 -22.58 15.28 5.45
C GLU A 344 -21.92 15.01 6.82
N ASN A 345 -22.52 15.53 7.89
CA ASN A 345 -22.08 15.34 9.26
C ASN A 345 -22.39 13.90 9.71
N THR A 346 -21.41 13.01 9.70
CA THR A 346 -21.56 11.64 10.21
C THR A 346 -20.81 11.47 11.54
N GLY A 347 -21.55 11.11 12.60
CA GLY A 347 -21.05 10.96 13.96
C GLY A 347 -19.91 9.96 14.13
N ALA A 348 -18.97 10.34 14.97
CA ALA A 348 -17.61 9.83 15.07
C ALA A 348 -17.38 8.72 16.12
N ILE A 349 -18.40 8.00 16.58
CA ILE A 349 -18.23 6.98 17.64
C ILE A 349 -17.81 5.64 17.01
N GLY A 350 -16.63 5.15 17.38
CA GLY A 350 -16.05 3.88 16.90
C GLY A 350 -14.97 4.00 15.84
N GLU A 351 -14.67 5.20 15.33
CA GLU A 351 -13.59 5.43 14.34
C GLU A 351 -12.20 5.35 14.98
N GLU A 352 -12.11 5.51 16.27
CA GLU A 352 -10.86 5.68 17.03
C GLU A 352 -10.06 4.38 17.18
N ALA A 353 -10.74 3.26 17.41
CA ALA A 353 -10.09 1.96 17.59
C ALA A 353 -9.48 1.41 16.29
N ALA A 354 -10.04 1.80 15.15
CA ALA A 354 -9.61 1.27 13.84
C ALA A 354 -8.28 1.84 13.33
N THR A 355 -7.87 3.00 13.81
CA THR A 355 -6.57 3.62 13.43
C THR A 355 -5.36 2.96 14.09
N ALA A 356 -5.58 2.09 15.07
CA ALA A 356 -4.55 1.34 15.76
C ALA A 356 -3.80 0.36 14.88
N PHE A 357 -4.53 -0.26 13.97
CA PHE A 357 -3.95 -1.19 13.02
C PHE A 357 -3.54 -0.38 11.77
N ASP A 358 -2.30 0.13 11.83
CA ASP A 358 -1.66 0.85 10.73
C ASP A 358 -1.31 -0.15 9.61
N PHE A 359 -2.34 -0.75 9.02
CA PHE A 359 -2.15 -1.41 7.74
C PHE A 359 -2.01 -0.29 6.72
N ASP A 360 -0.77 0.05 6.40
CA ASP A 360 -0.38 0.81 5.22
C ASP A 360 -0.78 -0.04 3.97
N ILE A 361 -2.09 -0.27 3.84
CA ILE A 361 -2.64 -0.78 2.59
C ILE A 361 -2.60 0.43 1.68
N ALA A 362 -1.51 0.52 0.90
CA ALA A 362 -1.34 1.55 -0.10
C ALA A 362 -2.63 1.70 -0.90
N LEU A 363 -3.24 2.89 -0.79
CA LEU A 363 -4.19 3.34 -1.78
C LEU A 363 -3.46 3.47 -3.09
#